data_0f92cf5c30e440f2db9d0364e7a7a056
#
_entry.id   0f92cf5c30e440f2db9d0364e7a7a056
#
_cell.length_a   1.000
_cell.length_b   1.000
_cell.length_c   1.000
_cell.angle_alpha   90.00
_cell.angle_beta   90.00
_cell.angle_gamma   90.00
#
_symmetry.space_group_name_H-M   'P 1'
#
loop_
_entity.id
_entity.type
_entity.pdbx_description
1 polymer ?
#
loop_
_entity_poly.entity_id
_entity_poly.type
_entity_poly.pdbx_seq_one_letter_code
_entity_poly.pdbx_strand_id
1 'polypeptide(L)'
;KQQKHSLIEFYKKNNIKSNIFDFTDNILDLIATSDLAISRCGASTTAELVNTLTPFIAVPYPHSMDNHQYLNAKYYESKGCCWVIEQDKFHSEKLFNLVIEIMQDKKKLENIRENMRKNDSKNVYAKIESIIKEFI
;
A
#
# COMPACT_ATOMS: atom_id res chain seq x y z
N LYS A 1 3.24 -14.47 18.99
CA LYS A 1 2.51 -15.78 18.97
C LYS A 1 1.05 -15.65 19.45
N GLN A 2 0.79 -14.92 20.54
CA GLN A 2 -0.56 -14.77 21.13
C GLN A 2 -1.53 -14.01 20.20
N GLN A 3 -1.08 -12.92 19.57
CA GLN A 3 -1.89 -12.13 18.62
C GLN A 3 -2.29 -12.95 17.39
N LYS A 4 -1.39 -13.78 16.86
CA LYS A 4 -1.68 -14.61 15.69
C LYS A 4 -2.80 -15.61 15.98
N HIS A 5 -2.74 -16.26 17.14
CA HIS A 5 -3.74 -17.24 17.55
C HIS A 5 -5.13 -16.62 17.68
N SER A 6 -5.23 -15.47 18.37
CA SER A 6 -6.51 -14.75 18.51
C SER A 6 -7.09 -14.27 17.18
N LEU A 7 -6.24 -13.87 16.22
CA LEU A 7 -6.70 -13.51 14.87
C LEU A 7 -7.23 -14.72 14.11
N ILE A 8 -6.54 -15.86 14.17
CA ILE A 8 -7.00 -17.10 13.52
C ILE A 8 -8.36 -17.52 14.07
N GLU A 9 -8.54 -17.49 15.39
CA GLU A 9 -9.82 -17.81 16.03
C GLU A 9 -10.93 -16.84 15.63
N PHE A 10 -10.63 -15.54 15.60
CA PHE A 10 -11.58 -14.51 15.17
C PHE A 10 -12.08 -14.75 13.74
N TYR A 11 -11.17 -14.99 12.80
CA TYR A 11 -11.55 -15.22 11.39
C TYR A 11 -12.33 -16.52 11.23
N LYS A 12 -11.93 -17.60 11.91
CA LYS A 12 -12.68 -18.88 11.92
C LYS A 12 -14.10 -18.69 12.45
N LYS A 13 -14.24 -18.03 13.61
CA LYS A 13 -15.54 -17.79 14.24
C LYS A 13 -16.50 -17.01 13.34
N ASN A 14 -15.97 -16.11 12.52
CA ASN A 14 -16.76 -15.26 11.63
C ASN A 14 -16.86 -15.82 10.19
N ASN A 15 -16.40 -17.05 9.95
CA ASN A 15 -16.37 -17.69 8.61
C ASN A 15 -15.64 -16.85 7.56
N ILE A 16 -14.62 -16.13 7.95
CA ILE A 16 -13.78 -15.32 7.03
C ILE A 16 -12.59 -16.16 6.58
N LYS A 17 -12.48 -16.39 5.28
CA LYS A 17 -11.33 -17.07 4.69
C LYS A 17 -10.10 -16.16 4.82
N SER A 18 -9.07 -16.65 5.48
CA SER A 18 -7.85 -15.87 5.74
C SER A 18 -6.60 -16.71 5.71
N ASN A 19 -5.49 -16.09 5.28
CA ASN A 19 -4.13 -16.61 5.41
C ASN A 19 -3.35 -15.64 6.30
N ILE A 20 -2.77 -16.13 7.40
CA ILE A 20 -2.06 -15.31 8.38
C ILE A 20 -0.61 -15.75 8.46
N PHE A 21 0.30 -14.85 8.11
CA PHE A 21 1.73 -15.07 8.09
C PHE A 21 2.42 -14.20 9.15
N ASP A 22 3.46 -14.71 9.79
CA ASP A 22 4.41 -13.90 10.56
C ASP A 22 5.48 -13.33 9.62
N PHE A 23 5.84 -14.12 8.61
CA PHE A 23 6.79 -13.78 7.55
C PHE A 23 6.46 -14.60 6.29
N THR A 24 6.79 -14.07 5.11
CA THR A 24 6.65 -14.77 3.84
C THR A 24 7.72 -14.30 2.85
N ASP A 25 8.31 -15.23 2.12
CA ASP A 25 9.26 -14.93 1.03
C ASP A 25 8.54 -14.47 -0.25
N ASN A 26 7.23 -14.75 -0.35
CA ASN A 26 6.41 -14.47 -1.54
C ASN A 26 5.54 -13.22 -1.38
N ILE A 27 6.01 -12.20 -0.67
CA ILE A 27 5.21 -11.00 -0.40
C ILE A 27 4.82 -10.26 -1.69
N LEU A 28 5.71 -10.20 -2.67
CA LEU A 28 5.45 -9.50 -3.94
C LEU A 28 4.31 -10.15 -4.74
N ASP A 29 4.28 -11.49 -4.78
CA ASP A 29 3.20 -12.23 -5.47
C ASP A 29 1.85 -12.03 -4.77
N LEU A 30 1.86 -12.03 -3.43
CA LEU A 30 0.67 -11.77 -2.64
C LEU A 30 0.14 -10.34 -2.87
N ILE A 31 1.04 -9.35 -2.90
CA ILE A 31 0.69 -7.97 -3.20
C ILE A 31 0.13 -7.87 -4.62
N ALA A 32 0.85 -8.39 -5.62
CA ALA A 32 0.48 -8.28 -7.03
C ALA A 32 -0.88 -8.93 -7.36
N THR A 33 -1.30 -9.92 -6.59
CA THR A 33 -2.60 -10.61 -6.75
C THR A 33 -3.72 -10.05 -5.87
N SER A 34 -3.43 -9.01 -5.08
CA SER A 34 -4.41 -8.37 -4.20
C SER A 34 -5.17 -7.25 -4.91
N ASP A 35 -6.46 -7.13 -4.63
CA ASP A 35 -7.30 -6.03 -5.14
C ASP A 35 -7.02 -4.71 -4.42
N LEU A 36 -6.72 -4.78 -3.12
CA LEU A 36 -6.46 -3.64 -2.24
C LEU A 36 -5.51 -4.07 -1.11
N ALA A 37 -4.53 -3.24 -0.82
CA ALA A 37 -3.64 -3.40 0.33
C ALA A 37 -3.92 -2.34 1.41
N ILE A 38 -3.67 -2.68 2.66
CA ILE A 38 -3.63 -1.73 3.78
C ILE A 38 -2.27 -1.90 4.44
N SER A 39 -1.45 -0.86 4.44
CA SER A 39 -0.06 -1.01 4.88
C SER A 39 0.53 0.24 5.52
N ARG A 40 1.66 0.08 6.20
CA ARG A 40 2.56 1.17 6.55
C ARG A 40 3.23 1.73 5.29
N CYS A 41 3.83 2.92 5.40
CA CYS A 41 4.33 3.69 4.27
C CYS A 41 5.86 3.80 4.26
N GLY A 42 6.54 2.69 4.53
CA GLY A 42 7.99 2.60 4.32
C GLY A 42 8.32 2.74 2.83
N ALA A 43 9.50 3.27 2.50
CA ALA A 43 9.90 3.53 1.11
C ALA A 43 9.85 2.26 0.24
N SER A 44 10.36 1.12 0.73
CA SER A 44 10.32 -0.16 0.00
C SER A 44 8.87 -0.62 -0.24
N THR A 45 8.05 -0.64 0.82
CA THR A 45 6.66 -1.11 0.72
C THR A 45 5.84 -0.26 -0.25
N THR A 46 5.97 1.06 -0.20
CA THR A 46 5.24 1.94 -1.14
C THR A 46 5.72 1.75 -2.57
N ALA A 47 7.04 1.57 -2.79
CA ALA A 47 7.58 1.28 -4.12
C ALA A 47 7.08 -0.08 -4.64
N GLU A 48 7.05 -1.11 -3.83
CA GLU A 48 6.53 -2.44 -4.18
C GLU A 48 5.06 -2.37 -4.59
N LEU A 49 4.22 -1.69 -3.81
CA LEU A 49 2.79 -1.51 -4.11
C LEU A 49 2.56 -0.75 -5.42
N VAL A 50 3.33 0.32 -5.68
CA VAL A 50 3.22 1.07 -6.93
C VAL A 50 3.72 0.25 -8.12
N ASN A 51 4.84 -0.46 -7.99
CA ASN A 51 5.41 -1.28 -9.07
C ASN A 51 4.51 -2.49 -9.43
N THR A 52 3.79 -3.03 -8.46
CA THR A 52 2.81 -4.12 -8.69
C THR A 52 1.44 -3.61 -9.11
N LEU A 53 1.24 -2.29 -9.18
CA LEU A 53 -0.03 -1.64 -9.49
C LEU A 53 -1.15 -2.04 -8.52
N THR A 54 -0.81 -2.26 -7.26
CA THR A 54 -1.75 -2.67 -6.22
C THR A 54 -2.27 -1.43 -5.49
N PRO A 55 -3.55 -1.07 -5.64
CA PRO A 55 -4.15 0.04 -4.90
C PRO A 55 -4.00 -0.15 -3.40
N PHE A 56 -3.74 0.92 -2.65
CA PHE A 56 -3.52 0.78 -1.22
C PHE A 56 -4.04 1.94 -0.38
N ILE A 57 -4.40 1.59 0.84
CA ILE A 57 -4.66 2.54 1.93
C ILE A 57 -3.38 2.63 2.76
N ALA A 58 -2.80 3.80 2.73
CA ALA A 58 -1.57 4.14 3.43
C ALA A 58 -1.88 4.53 4.88
N VAL A 59 -1.29 3.83 5.84
CA VAL A 59 -1.41 4.13 7.28
C VAL A 59 -0.01 4.43 7.83
N PRO A 60 0.46 5.68 7.73
CA PRO A 60 1.81 6.04 8.15
C PRO A 60 2.01 5.81 9.64
N TYR A 61 3.21 5.33 10.02
CA TYR A 61 3.58 5.17 11.42
C TYR A 61 3.90 6.55 12.03
N PRO A 62 3.18 6.98 13.10
CA PRO A 62 3.28 8.36 13.61
C PRO A 62 4.62 8.69 14.28
N HIS A 63 5.37 7.67 14.71
CA HIS A 63 6.66 7.84 15.35
C HIS A 63 7.83 7.46 14.41
N SER A 64 7.62 7.54 13.10
CA SER A 64 8.71 7.35 12.14
C SER A 64 9.68 8.53 12.22
N MET A 65 11.00 8.22 12.15
CA MET A 65 12.04 9.24 12.19
C MET A 65 11.77 10.29 11.10
N ASP A 66 11.92 11.57 11.45
CA ASP A 66 11.67 12.71 10.55
C ASP A 66 10.31 12.65 9.82
N ASN A 67 9.35 11.94 10.40
CA ASN A 67 8.01 11.78 9.83
C ASN A 67 7.99 11.20 8.40
N HIS A 68 9.05 10.45 8.01
CA HIS A 68 9.27 10.02 6.63
C HIS A 68 8.12 9.17 6.07
N GLN A 69 7.45 8.34 6.90
CA GLN A 69 6.32 7.56 6.43
C GLN A 69 5.11 8.42 6.05
N TYR A 70 4.86 9.48 6.80
CA TYR A 70 3.81 10.43 6.47
C TYR A 70 4.12 11.18 5.16
N LEU A 71 5.36 11.63 5.00
CA LEU A 71 5.81 12.30 3.78
C LEU A 71 5.71 11.38 2.55
N ASN A 72 6.10 10.11 2.68
CA ASN A 72 5.91 9.11 1.62
C ASN A 72 4.42 8.93 1.27
N ALA A 73 3.57 8.76 2.28
CA ALA A 73 2.13 8.61 2.07
C ALA A 73 1.54 9.82 1.32
N LYS A 74 1.88 11.03 1.75
CA LYS A 74 1.42 12.27 1.13
C LYS A 74 1.94 12.47 -0.29
N TYR A 75 3.17 12.05 -0.57
CA TYR A 75 3.71 12.07 -1.92
C TYR A 75 2.85 11.20 -2.86
N TYR A 76 2.59 9.94 -2.49
CA TYR A 76 1.80 9.05 -3.33
C TYR A 76 0.31 9.43 -3.37
N GLU A 77 -0.24 9.98 -2.30
CA GLU A 77 -1.60 10.54 -2.29
C GLU A 77 -1.72 11.72 -3.27
N SER A 78 -0.75 12.65 -3.27
CA SER A 78 -0.75 13.79 -4.20
C SER A 78 -0.64 13.39 -5.68
N LYS A 79 -0.11 12.19 -5.93
CA LYS A 79 -0.07 11.57 -7.27
C LYS A 79 -1.32 10.75 -7.61
N GLY A 80 -2.27 10.68 -6.69
CA GLY A 80 -3.48 9.87 -6.84
C GLY A 80 -3.20 8.36 -6.86
N CYS A 81 -2.14 7.90 -6.20
CA CYS A 81 -1.73 6.49 -6.17
C CYS A 81 -2.24 5.73 -4.95
N CYS A 82 -2.75 6.40 -3.92
CA CYS A 82 -3.26 5.78 -2.70
C CYS A 82 -4.25 6.67 -1.97
N TRP A 83 -4.89 6.12 -0.96
CA TRP A 83 -5.63 6.85 0.08
C TRP A 83 -4.82 6.86 1.36
N VAL A 84 -4.90 7.94 2.14
CA VAL A 84 -4.16 8.07 3.40
C VAL A 84 -5.14 8.14 4.59
N ILE A 85 -4.89 7.31 5.59
CA ILE A 85 -5.54 7.39 6.90
C ILE A 85 -4.45 7.49 7.96
N GLU A 86 -4.38 8.60 8.65
CA GLU A 86 -3.49 8.76 9.80
C GLU A 86 -3.91 7.83 10.95
N GLN A 87 -2.95 7.33 11.70
CA GLN A 87 -3.21 6.29 12.71
C GLN A 87 -4.15 6.75 13.82
N ASP A 88 -4.11 8.01 14.23
CA ASP A 88 -5.03 8.59 15.20
C ASP A 88 -6.48 8.68 14.69
N LYS A 89 -6.64 8.74 13.37
CA LYS A 89 -7.92 8.73 12.65
C LYS A 89 -8.32 7.34 12.15
N PHE A 90 -7.52 6.32 12.47
CA PHE A 90 -7.75 4.94 12.08
C PHE A 90 -8.78 4.28 13.02
N HIS A 91 -10.05 4.63 12.82
CA HIS A 91 -11.18 4.01 13.51
C HIS A 91 -11.81 2.96 12.61
N SER A 92 -12.29 1.88 13.20
CA SER A 92 -12.87 0.73 12.47
C SER A 92 -13.98 1.15 11.49
N GLU A 93 -14.85 2.05 11.89
CA GLU A 93 -15.95 2.56 11.06
C GLU A 93 -15.45 3.35 9.85
N LYS A 94 -14.48 4.26 10.04
CA LYS A 94 -13.91 5.07 8.96
C LYS A 94 -13.19 4.20 7.93
N LEU A 95 -12.38 3.25 8.41
CA LEU A 95 -11.70 2.30 7.53
C LEU A 95 -12.70 1.44 6.77
N PHE A 96 -13.71 0.90 7.47
CA PHE A 96 -14.74 0.07 6.87
C PHE A 96 -15.47 0.82 5.75
N ASN A 97 -15.93 2.04 6.01
CA ASN A 97 -16.64 2.85 5.02
C ASN A 97 -15.76 3.14 3.81
N LEU A 98 -14.48 3.49 4.01
CA LEU A 98 -13.54 3.73 2.91
C LEU A 98 -13.30 2.45 2.09
N VAL A 99 -13.09 1.31 2.74
CA VAL A 99 -12.89 0.03 2.04
C VAL A 99 -14.12 -0.34 1.20
N ILE A 100 -15.33 -0.22 1.76
CA ILE A 100 -16.57 -0.50 1.03
C ILE A 100 -16.71 0.46 -0.16
N GLU A 101 -16.50 1.75 0.03
CA GLU A 101 -16.55 2.75 -1.05
C GLU A 101 -15.58 2.42 -2.18
N ILE A 102 -14.34 2.06 -1.84
CA ILE A 102 -13.32 1.68 -2.83
C ILE A 102 -13.71 0.41 -3.58
N MET A 103 -14.12 -0.62 -2.86
CA MET A 103 -14.43 -1.93 -3.44
C MET A 103 -15.70 -1.94 -4.30
N GLN A 104 -16.63 -1.03 -4.05
CA GLN A 104 -17.84 -0.87 -4.85
C GLN A 104 -17.60 -0.07 -6.14
N ASP A 105 -16.54 0.71 -6.21
CA ASP A 105 -16.24 1.56 -7.37
C ASP A 105 -15.00 1.08 -8.12
N LYS A 106 -15.21 0.16 -9.07
CA LYS A 106 -14.13 -0.36 -9.93
C LYS A 106 -13.38 0.75 -10.69
N LYS A 107 -14.05 1.85 -11.00
CA LYS A 107 -13.42 3.01 -11.66
C LYS A 107 -12.37 3.68 -10.78
N LYS A 108 -12.64 3.79 -9.48
CA LYS A 108 -11.65 4.33 -8.53
C LYS A 108 -10.39 3.49 -8.47
N LEU A 109 -10.53 2.16 -8.41
CA LEU A 109 -9.40 1.24 -8.42
C LEU A 109 -8.57 1.36 -9.71
N GLU A 110 -9.23 1.42 -10.87
CA GLU A 110 -8.51 1.55 -12.14
C GLU A 110 -7.82 2.92 -12.29
N ASN A 111 -8.44 4.01 -11.87
CA ASN A 111 -7.82 5.33 -11.85
C ASN A 111 -6.54 5.35 -10.99
N ILE A 112 -6.55 4.69 -9.84
CA ILE A 112 -5.35 4.54 -9.00
C ILE A 112 -4.25 3.77 -9.77
N ARG A 113 -4.59 2.64 -10.41
CA ARG A 113 -3.63 1.86 -11.20
C ARG A 113 -3.05 2.67 -12.36
N GLU A 114 -3.86 3.45 -13.06
CA GLU A 114 -3.38 4.34 -14.12
C GLU A 114 -2.41 5.41 -13.61
N ASN A 115 -2.70 6.00 -12.45
CA ASN A 115 -1.82 6.95 -11.82
C ASN A 115 -0.51 6.30 -11.37
N MET A 116 -0.56 5.08 -10.85
CA MET A 116 0.64 4.30 -10.52
C MET A 116 1.49 4.03 -11.77
N ARG A 117 0.90 3.62 -12.90
CA ARG A 117 1.64 3.42 -14.17
C ARG A 117 2.38 4.67 -14.61
N LYS A 118 1.80 5.85 -14.43
CA LYS A 118 2.44 7.14 -14.77
C LYS A 118 3.60 7.50 -13.84
N ASN A 119 3.59 6.96 -12.62
CA ASN A 119 4.58 7.22 -11.58
C ASN A 119 5.53 6.03 -11.34
N ASP A 120 5.52 5.03 -12.23
CA ASP A 120 6.40 3.86 -12.16
C ASP A 120 7.87 4.28 -12.27
N SER A 121 8.70 3.64 -11.44
CA SER A 121 10.15 3.86 -11.34
C SER A 121 10.94 3.51 -12.61
N LYS A 122 10.33 2.83 -13.59
CA LYS A 122 10.99 2.53 -14.89
C LYS A 122 11.54 3.79 -15.57
N ASN A 123 10.85 4.92 -15.42
CA ASN A 123 11.33 6.21 -15.91
C ASN A 123 12.53 6.76 -15.12
N VAL A 124 12.74 6.35 -13.87
CA VAL A 124 13.84 6.81 -13.03
C VAL A 124 15.15 6.18 -13.47
N TYR A 125 15.16 4.89 -13.79
CA TYR A 125 16.36 4.20 -14.28
C TYR A 125 16.83 4.77 -15.63
N ALA A 126 15.91 4.98 -16.58
CA ALA A 126 16.25 5.60 -17.86
C ALA A 126 16.78 7.03 -17.69
N LYS A 127 16.24 7.78 -16.73
CA LYS A 127 16.67 9.13 -16.43
C LYS A 127 18.06 9.16 -15.76
N ILE A 128 18.33 8.25 -14.84
CA ILE A 128 19.65 8.09 -14.23
C ILE A 128 20.67 7.67 -15.30
N GLU A 129 20.34 6.72 -16.16
CA GLU A 129 21.20 6.26 -17.23
C GLU A 129 21.52 7.41 -18.23
N SER A 130 20.54 8.25 -18.58
CA SER A 130 20.78 9.41 -19.45
C SER A 130 21.73 10.42 -18.79
N ILE A 131 21.53 10.70 -17.49
CA ILE A 131 22.41 11.61 -16.76
C ILE A 131 23.85 11.06 -16.69
N ILE A 132 24.01 9.76 -16.39
CA ILE A 132 25.35 9.15 -16.36
C ILE A 132 26.03 9.24 -17.72
N LYS A 133 25.31 9.02 -18.83
CA LYS A 133 25.85 9.13 -20.19
C LYS A 133 26.29 10.56 -20.58
N GLU A 134 25.77 11.58 -19.90
CA GLU A 134 26.22 12.98 -20.11
C GLU A 134 27.58 13.28 -19.44
N PHE A 135 28.03 12.42 -18.52
CA PHE A 135 29.29 12.58 -17.76
C PHE A 135 30.40 11.63 -18.21
N ILE A 136 30.14 10.77 -19.19
CA ILE A 136 31.10 9.83 -19.78
C ILE A 136 31.38 10.23 -21.24
#